data_ce721896efdd4c7e4e548f3b4ffa381d
#
_entry.id   ce721896efdd4c7e4e548f3b4ffa381d
#
_cell.length_a   1.000
_cell.length_b   1.000
_cell.length_c   1.000
_cell.angle_alpha   90.00
_cell.angle_beta   90.00
_cell.angle_gamma   90.00
#
_symmetry.space_group_name_H-M   'P 1'
#
loop_
_entity.id
_entity.type
_entity.pdbx_description
1 polymer ?
#
loop_
_entity_poly.entity_id
_entity_poly.type
_entity_poly.pdbx_seq_one_letter_code
_entity_poly.pdbx_strand_id
1 'polypeptide(L)'
;MSIQTTLNTGASAHFNKTFYDKKLLETAKTRLVHASFGQKRSIPEHQGKRVEFRRYELFTPDADKLTLEEGVTPDGQNLEQTHVEAEVRQYGAYIEVTDLLSKTAFDNVINDGAELLGEQLGTVIEWVTRDAMCAGTNVQYAGGKTNRLSLTSADKLTVADIRRAVRTLKKAKARMFTSSEDGRARKPHFICICSPDATYDLQSDALWQDVSKYAGAEQLYSGEIGRLFGVVFVESTEAKVFSQSVYTTVASHSANDDTVTLASMSDTAAAYLVPGAKLRIGTAEHTVKSADAANRTVTLSAAVSAAIPAGTAVYSEDAGALDDNKKGLDVHGTLVFGADAYGVIDVAEGGALRTIIKPCGSAGAADPLEQRSTVGAKVEAYTAAILNDLWIVRIEHAVTL
;
A
#
# COMPACT_ATOMS: atom_id res chain seq x y z
N MET A 1 27.35 -19.79 45.29
CA MET A 1 26.54 -19.95 44.05
C MET A 1 25.39 -18.99 44.13
N SER A 2 25.39 -17.89 43.42
CA SER A 2 24.25 -16.98 43.34
C SER A 2 23.28 -17.56 42.31
N ILE A 3 22.09 -17.93 42.78
CA ILE A 3 20.99 -18.34 41.91
C ILE A 3 20.53 -17.07 41.16
N GLN A 4 20.69 -17.07 39.85
CA GLN A 4 20.05 -16.02 39.03
C GLN A 4 18.55 -16.28 39.01
N THR A 5 17.84 -15.52 39.82
CA THR A 5 16.37 -15.50 39.83
C THR A 5 15.88 -14.43 38.86
N THR A 6 14.71 -14.63 38.27
CA THR A 6 13.97 -13.68 37.41
C THR A 6 13.72 -12.32 38.09
N LEU A 7 14.10 -12.16 39.34
CA LEU A 7 14.01 -10.98 40.21
C LEU A 7 15.22 -10.04 40.13
N ASN A 8 16.26 -10.35 39.37
CA ASN A 8 17.37 -9.43 39.16
C ASN A 8 16.96 -8.33 38.16
N THR A 9 16.57 -7.23 38.72
CA THR A 9 15.85 -6.07 38.20
C THR A 9 16.52 -5.28 37.07
N GLY A 10 17.58 -5.73 36.46
CA GLY A 10 18.23 -5.03 35.35
C GLY A 10 18.34 -5.86 34.05
N ALA A 11 18.75 -7.12 34.16
CA ALA A 11 19.07 -7.93 32.98
C ALA A 11 17.90 -8.77 32.47
N SER A 12 17.03 -9.27 33.34
CA SER A 12 15.87 -10.11 32.94
C SER A 12 14.75 -9.33 32.24
N ALA A 13 14.58 -8.05 32.53
CA ALA A 13 13.62 -7.18 31.83
C ALA A 13 14.03 -6.96 30.38
N HIS A 14 15.34 -6.92 30.06
CA HIS A 14 15.86 -6.79 28.71
C HIS A 14 15.66 -8.07 27.88
N PHE A 15 15.84 -9.26 28.47
CA PHE A 15 15.63 -10.52 27.75
C PHE A 15 14.17 -10.72 27.33
N ASN A 16 13.23 -10.42 28.21
CA ASN A 16 11.79 -10.51 27.90
C ASN A 16 11.38 -9.51 26.80
N LYS A 17 11.82 -8.25 26.90
CA LYS A 17 11.52 -7.23 25.91
C LYS A 17 12.08 -7.60 24.53
N THR A 18 13.32 -8.06 24.47
CA THR A 18 13.96 -8.46 23.21
C THR A 18 13.24 -9.63 22.55
N PHE A 19 12.70 -10.57 23.34
CA PHE A 19 11.90 -11.68 22.81
C PHE A 19 10.61 -11.20 22.16
N TYR A 20 9.84 -10.33 22.81
CA TYR A 20 8.61 -9.78 22.30
C TYR A 20 8.84 -8.92 21.06
N ASP A 21 9.85 -8.06 21.07
CA ASP A 21 10.22 -7.23 19.92
C ASP A 21 10.60 -8.10 18.71
N LYS A 22 11.34 -9.20 18.94
CA LYS A 22 11.70 -10.14 17.88
C LYS A 22 10.49 -10.86 17.31
N LYS A 23 9.60 -11.38 18.15
CA LYS A 23 8.38 -12.08 17.71
C LYS A 23 7.44 -11.13 16.94
N LEU A 24 7.23 -9.92 17.45
CA LEU A 24 6.46 -8.89 16.79
C LEU A 24 7.00 -8.57 15.39
N LEU A 25 8.32 -8.40 15.28
CA LEU A 25 8.97 -8.10 14.00
C LEU A 25 8.88 -9.28 13.02
N GLU A 26 9.03 -10.50 13.48
CA GLU A 26 8.88 -11.70 12.64
C GLU A 26 7.47 -11.80 12.07
N THR A 27 6.45 -11.60 12.89
CA THR A 27 5.05 -11.64 12.46
C THR A 27 4.73 -10.48 11.50
N ALA A 28 5.19 -9.27 11.78
CA ALA A 28 5.01 -8.13 10.88
C ALA A 28 5.69 -8.35 9.53
N LYS A 29 6.90 -8.91 9.49
CA LYS A 29 7.65 -9.15 8.24
C LYS A 29 6.94 -10.08 7.28
N THR A 30 6.18 -11.05 7.75
CA THR A 30 5.43 -11.98 6.87
C THR A 30 4.37 -11.28 6.02
N ARG A 31 3.94 -10.08 6.41
CA ARG A 31 2.94 -9.28 5.68
C ARG A 31 3.56 -8.22 4.77
N LEU A 32 4.87 -7.94 4.88
CA LEU A 32 5.54 -6.86 4.16
C LEU A 32 6.01 -7.30 2.76
N VAL A 33 5.11 -7.33 1.79
CA VAL A 33 5.42 -7.63 0.39
C VAL A 33 5.86 -6.36 -0.35
N HIS A 34 5.00 -5.32 -0.38
CA HIS A 34 5.30 -4.05 -1.07
C HIS A 34 6.48 -3.31 -0.44
N ALA A 35 6.62 -3.35 0.88
CA ALA A 35 7.72 -2.67 1.58
C ALA A 35 9.09 -3.36 1.38
N SER A 36 9.12 -4.61 0.91
CA SER A 36 10.36 -5.40 0.80
C SER A 36 11.28 -4.93 -0.33
N PHE A 37 10.72 -4.41 -1.42
CA PHE A 37 11.44 -4.11 -2.66
C PHE A 37 11.80 -2.62 -2.84
N GLY A 38 11.36 -1.75 -1.94
CA GLY A 38 11.67 -0.32 -1.99
C GLY A 38 13.10 0.00 -1.62
N GLN A 39 13.59 1.17 -2.05
CA GLN A 39 14.86 1.72 -1.57
C GLN A 39 14.72 2.05 -0.08
N LYS A 40 15.44 1.34 0.76
CA LYS A 40 15.39 1.50 2.21
C LYS A 40 16.22 2.69 2.68
N ARG A 41 15.64 3.51 3.56
CA ARG A 41 16.32 4.60 4.25
C ARG A 41 16.02 4.53 5.73
N SER A 42 17.02 4.78 6.56
CA SER A 42 16.84 5.01 8.00
C SER A 42 16.62 6.50 8.27
N ILE A 43 15.90 6.82 9.35
CA ILE A 43 15.74 8.19 9.81
C ILE A 43 16.81 8.45 10.87
N PRO A 44 17.72 9.41 10.65
CA PRO A 44 18.64 9.83 11.69
C PRO A 44 17.87 10.54 12.82
N GLU A 45 18.23 10.24 14.07
CA GLU A 45 17.65 10.91 15.22
C GLU A 45 17.94 12.42 15.16
N HIS A 46 16.99 13.24 15.61
CA HIS A 46 17.09 14.72 15.69
C HIS A 46 17.17 15.50 14.35
N GLN A 47 16.84 14.90 13.22
CA GLN A 47 16.89 15.58 11.90
C GLN A 47 15.52 15.97 11.32
N GLY A 48 14.47 16.03 12.14
CA GLY A 48 13.15 16.51 11.71
C GLY A 48 12.18 15.39 11.29
N LYS A 49 11.01 15.81 10.77
CA LYS A 49 9.90 14.92 10.41
C LYS A 49 9.85 14.54 8.91
N ARG A 50 10.85 14.97 8.12
CA ARG A 50 10.88 14.72 6.68
C ARG A 50 12.09 13.89 6.33
N VAL A 51 11.89 12.92 5.46
CA VAL A 51 12.94 12.12 4.84
C VAL A 51 13.09 12.56 3.40
N GLU A 52 14.31 12.83 3.01
CA GLU A 52 14.66 13.22 1.66
C GLU A 52 15.25 12.03 0.92
N PHE A 53 14.63 11.65 -0.18
CA PHE A 53 15.15 10.68 -1.12
C PHE A 53 15.78 11.42 -2.29
N ARG A 54 17.02 11.07 -2.63
CA ARG A 54 17.78 11.74 -3.68
C ARG A 54 18.00 10.82 -4.87
N ARG A 55 17.81 11.36 -6.06
CA ARG A 55 18.09 10.69 -7.31
C ARG A 55 18.90 11.60 -8.21
N TYR A 56 19.94 11.06 -8.83
CA TYR A 56 20.68 11.76 -9.87
C TYR A 56 20.01 11.51 -11.23
N GLU A 57 19.84 12.57 -12.01
CA GLU A 57 19.34 12.47 -13.38
C GLU A 57 20.42 11.90 -14.31
N LEU A 58 19.97 11.16 -15.31
CA LEU A 58 20.90 10.66 -16.32
C LEU A 58 21.33 11.80 -17.25
N PHE A 59 22.62 11.87 -17.54
CA PHE A 59 23.12 12.80 -18.55
C PHE A 59 22.45 12.52 -19.91
N THR A 60 22.08 13.60 -20.61
CA THR A 60 21.58 13.50 -21.97
C THR A 60 22.77 13.19 -22.90
N PRO A 61 22.77 12.01 -23.60
CA PRO A 61 23.84 11.70 -24.54
C PRO A 61 23.73 12.60 -25.76
N ASP A 62 24.79 13.36 -26.01
CA ASP A 62 24.93 14.23 -27.18
C ASP A 62 26.31 13.98 -27.78
N ALA A 63 26.33 13.31 -28.94
CA ALA A 63 27.60 12.91 -29.58
C ALA A 63 28.43 14.09 -30.00
N ASP A 64 27.81 15.21 -30.43
CA ASP A 64 28.51 16.39 -30.90
C ASP A 64 29.22 17.14 -29.75
N LYS A 65 28.55 17.20 -28.59
CA LYS A 65 29.12 17.81 -27.37
C LYS A 65 30.16 16.95 -26.66
N LEU A 66 30.16 15.65 -26.91
CA LEU A 66 31.12 14.71 -26.33
C LEU A 66 32.30 14.40 -27.26
N THR A 67 32.31 14.94 -28.46
CA THR A 67 33.48 14.85 -29.37
C THR A 67 34.59 15.69 -28.85
N LEU A 68 35.75 15.10 -28.65
CA LEU A 68 36.96 15.81 -28.17
C LEU A 68 37.78 16.33 -29.34
N GLU A 69 38.17 17.60 -29.29
CA GLU A 69 39.15 18.19 -30.20
C GLU A 69 40.55 18.09 -29.58
N GLU A 70 41.55 17.80 -30.41
CA GLU A 70 42.94 17.68 -29.94
C GLU A 70 43.44 18.98 -29.34
N GLY A 71 43.88 18.95 -28.07
CA GLY A 71 44.42 20.10 -27.37
C GLY A 71 43.39 21.07 -26.76
N VAL A 72 42.07 20.77 -26.89
CA VAL A 72 41.00 21.58 -26.31
C VAL A 72 40.39 20.85 -25.10
N THR A 73 40.29 21.53 -23.97
CA THR A 73 39.62 20.99 -22.79
C THR A 73 38.09 21.08 -23.00
N PRO A 74 37.34 19.97 -22.90
CA PRO A 74 35.89 19.98 -23.08
C PRO A 74 35.20 20.70 -21.90
N ASP A 75 34.02 21.23 -22.16
CA ASP A 75 33.16 21.82 -21.12
C ASP A 75 32.69 20.76 -20.13
N GLY A 76 32.71 21.11 -18.84
CA GLY A 76 32.21 20.23 -17.78
C GLY A 76 30.68 20.09 -17.83
N GLN A 77 30.18 18.90 -17.48
CA GLN A 77 28.74 18.65 -17.33
C GLN A 77 28.31 18.87 -15.89
N ASN A 78 27.16 19.50 -15.68
CA ASN A 78 26.57 19.69 -14.37
C ASN A 78 25.81 18.46 -13.94
N LEU A 79 25.98 18.01 -12.69
CA LEU A 79 25.22 16.93 -12.09
C LEU A 79 23.88 17.46 -11.60
N GLU A 80 22.81 17.03 -12.22
CA GLU A 80 21.46 17.36 -11.80
C GLU A 80 20.94 16.32 -10.81
N GLN A 81 20.37 16.81 -9.71
CA GLN A 81 19.81 15.98 -8.64
C GLN A 81 18.37 16.35 -8.39
N THR A 82 17.49 15.35 -8.44
CA THR A 82 16.09 15.48 -8.01
C THR A 82 15.95 14.92 -6.62
N HIS A 83 15.25 15.63 -5.74
CA HIS A 83 14.91 15.16 -4.41
C HIS A 83 13.39 15.03 -4.23
N VAL A 84 12.98 14.01 -3.49
CA VAL A 84 11.60 13.78 -3.11
C VAL A 84 11.53 13.78 -1.59
N GLU A 85 10.74 14.70 -1.04
CA GLU A 85 10.49 14.77 0.40
C GLU A 85 9.25 13.97 0.77
N ALA A 86 9.34 13.18 1.84
CA ALA A 86 8.21 12.45 2.40
C ALA A 86 8.08 12.73 3.89
N GLU A 87 6.88 13.07 4.33
CA GLU A 87 6.57 13.32 5.73
C GLU A 87 6.32 11.99 6.46
N VAL A 88 6.96 11.86 7.61
CA VAL A 88 6.91 10.66 8.42
C VAL A 88 5.72 10.68 9.37
N ARG A 89 5.02 9.54 9.49
CA ARG A 89 3.91 9.34 10.41
C ARG A 89 4.21 8.23 11.40
N GLN A 90 3.57 8.31 12.58
CA GLN A 90 3.63 7.28 13.61
C GLN A 90 2.37 6.43 13.56
N TYR A 91 2.53 5.13 13.74
CA TYR A 91 1.43 4.17 13.82
C TYR A 91 1.57 3.36 15.08
N GLY A 92 0.47 3.04 15.74
CA GLY A 92 0.51 2.23 16.95
C GLY A 92 -0.87 1.82 17.42
N ALA A 93 -0.92 0.69 18.10
CA ALA A 93 -2.10 0.16 18.73
C ALA A 93 -1.72 -0.50 20.06
N TYR A 94 -2.68 -0.67 20.95
CA TYR A 94 -2.48 -1.34 22.23
C TYR A 94 -3.72 -2.12 22.65
N ILE A 95 -3.51 -3.11 23.50
CA ILE A 95 -4.55 -3.94 24.11
C ILE A 95 -4.46 -3.78 25.62
N GLU A 96 -5.59 -3.65 26.30
CA GLU A 96 -5.70 -3.69 27.75
C GLU A 96 -6.12 -5.08 28.21
N VAL A 97 -5.45 -5.60 29.22
CA VAL A 97 -5.71 -6.92 29.82
C VAL A 97 -5.88 -6.73 31.31
N THR A 98 -6.97 -7.25 31.87
CA THR A 98 -7.21 -7.19 33.32
C THR A 98 -6.36 -8.25 34.04
N ASP A 99 -6.03 -7.98 35.28
CA ASP A 99 -5.27 -8.92 36.14
C ASP A 99 -6.02 -10.24 36.37
N LEU A 100 -7.36 -10.18 36.47
CA LEU A 100 -8.22 -11.36 36.60
C LEU A 100 -8.13 -12.22 35.33
N LEU A 101 -8.23 -11.60 34.15
CA LEU A 101 -8.10 -12.32 32.87
C LEU A 101 -6.72 -12.95 32.74
N SER A 102 -5.66 -12.22 33.08
CA SER A 102 -4.29 -12.72 33.01
C SER A 102 -4.04 -13.93 33.94
N LYS A 103 -4.79 -14.03 35.08
CA LYS A 103 -4.68 -15.13 36.05
C LYS A 103 -5.58 -16.31 35.73
N THR A 104 -6.71 -16.08 35.05
CA THR A 104 -7.73 -17.09 34.78
C THR A 104 -7.69 -17.64 33.37
N ALA A 105 -7.08 -16.93 32.43
CA ALA A 105 -6.94 -17.39 31.04
C ALA A 105 -6.04 -18.62 30.98
N PHE A 106 -6.45 -19.58 30.15
CA PHE A 106 -5.67 -20.79 29.87
C PHE A 106 -4.45 -20.46 29.01
N ASP A 107 -4.58 -19.50 28.07
CA ASP A 107 -3.53 -19.09 27.15
C ASP A 107 -2.83 -17.82 27.62
N ASN A 108 -1.61 -17.58 27.10
CA ASN A 108 -0.86 -16.38 27.41
C ASN A 108 -1.35 -15.20 26.56
N VAL A 109 -2.44 -14.54 27.01
CA VAL A 109 -3.11 -13.41 26.33
C VAL A 109 -2.14 -12.29 25.93
N ILE A 110 -1.07 -12.08 26.70
CA ILE A 110 -0.07 -11.05 26.41
C ILE A 110 0.76 -11.40 25.16
N ASN A 111 1.15 -12.67 25.02
CA ASN A 111 1.92 -13.12 23.86
C ASN A 111 1.07 -13.08 22.59
N ASP A 112 -0.14 -13.62 22.67
CA ASP A 112 -1.05 -13.70 21.53
C ASP A 112 -1.48 -12.28 21.10
N GLY A 113 -1.70 -11.41 22.08
CA GLY A 113 -1.97 -10.00 21.83
C GLY A 113 -0.82 -9.27 21.14
N ALA A 114 0.43 -9.55 21.51
CA ALA A 114 1.59 -8.96 20.85
C ALA A 114 1.72 -9.45 19.41
N GLU A 115 1.42 -10.72 19.13
CA GLU A 115 1.43 -11.28 17.76
C GLU A 115 0.39 -10.65 16.86
N LEU A 116 -0.86 -10.54 17.33
CA LEU A 116 -1.94 -9.89 16.60
C LEU A 116 -1.67 -8.40 16.33
N LEU A 117 -1.08 -7.69 17.29
CA LEU A 117 -0.66 -6.30 17.09
C LEU A 117 0.47 -6.18 16.04
N GLY A 118 1.38 -7.15 16.00
CA GLY A 118 2.43 -7.21 14.98
C GLY A 118 1.86 -7.40 13.58
N GLU A 119 0.90 -8.31 13.44
CA GLU A 119 0.20 -8.55 12.18
C GLU A 119 -0.58 -7.31 11.72
N GLN A 120 -1.31 -6.68 12.62
CA GLN A 120 -2.06 -5.46 12.34
C GLN A 120 -1.15 -4.32 11.86
N LEU A 121 -0.05 -4.07 12.57
CA LEU A 121 0.91 -3.02 12.18
C LEU A 121 1.63 -3.35 10.86
N GLY A 122 1.99 -4.61 10.64
CA GLY A 122 2.52 -5.07 9.36
C GLY A 122 1.57 -4.76 8.21
N THR A 123 0.29 -5.08 8.36
CA THR A 123 -0.75 -4.79 7.37
C THR A 123 -0.91 -3.28 7.13
N VAL A 124 -0.88 -2.45 8.18
CA VAL A 124 -0.95 -0.98 8.02
C VAL A 124 0.24 -0.43 7.24
N ILE A 125 1.46 -0.90 7.54
CA ILE A 125 2.67 -0.51 6.80
C ILE A 125 2.56 -0.91 5.33
N GLU A 126 2.06 -2.11 5.06
CA GLU A 126 1.82 -2.61 3.71
C GLU A 126 0.83 -1.74 2.95
N TRP A 127 -0.29 -1.35 3.57
CA TRP A 127 -1.27 -0.44 2.97
C TRP A 127 -0.70 0.94 2.65
N VAL A 128 0.08 1.51 3.57
CA VAL A 128 0.72 2.82 3.35
C VAL A 128 1.67 2.77 2.16
N THR A 129 2.47 1.71 2.06
CA THR A 129 3.39 1.53 0.93
C THR A 129 2.66 1.30 -0.38
N ARG A 130 1.70 0.38 -0.38
CA ARG A 130 0.84 0.08 -1.53
C ARG A 130 0.14 1.32 -2.06
N ASP A 131 -0.48 2.10 -1.17
CA ASP A 131 -1.24 3.28 -1.55
C ASP A 131 -0.31 4.38 -2.09
N ALA A 132 0.89 4.53 -1.53
CA ALA A 132 1.91 5.41 -2.08
C ALA A 132 2.33 4.98 -3.50
N MET A 133 2.59 3.70 -3.73
CA MET A 133 2.93 3.17 -5.07
C MET A 133 1.78 3.31 -6.06
N CYS A 134 0.53 3.16 -5.60
CA CYS A 134 -0.67 3.31 -6.43
C CYS A 134 -1.03 4.77 -6.70
N ALA A 135 -0.42 5.75 -6.07
CA ALA A 135 -0.65 7.17 -6.34
C ALA A 135 0.04 7.65 -7.64
N GLY A 136 0.90 6.84 -8.25
CA GLY A 136 1.60 7.15 -9.50
C GLY A 136 0.66 7.40 -10.68
N THR A 137 1.14 8.17 -11.65
CA THR A 137 0.38 8.58 -12.85
C THR A 137 0.55 7.63 -14.03
N ASN A 138 1.57 6.76 -14.02
CA ASN A 138 1.85 5.81 -15.10
C ASN A 138 0.93 4.59 -15.02
N VAL A 139 -0.28 4.74 -15.57
CA VAL A 139 -1.36 3.75 -15.51
C VAL A 139 -1.58 3.12 -16.88
N GLN A 140 -1.77 1.82 -16.90
CA GLN A 140 -2.21 1.05 -18.08
C GLN A 140 -3.50 0.32 -17.73
N TYR A 141 -4.42 0.26 -18.68
CA TYR A 141 -5.68 -0.46 -18.53
C TYR A 141 -5.65 -1.75 -19.35
N ALA A 142 -6.18 -2.84 -18.81
CA ALA A 142 -6.30 -4.11 -19.51
C ALA A 142 -7.15 -3.96 -20.78
N GLY A 143 -7.01 -4.89 -21.70
CA GLY A 143 -7.78 -4.87 -22.95
C GLY A 143 -7.54 -3.65 -23.84
N GLY A 144 -6.49 -2.84 -23.58
CA GLY A 144 -6.22 -1.61 -24.35
C GLY A 144 -7.19 -0.45 -24.07
N LYS A 145 -7.92 -0.50 -22.98
CA LYS A 145 -8.81 0.59 -22.52
C LYS A 145 -8.02 1.84 -22.16
N THR A 146 -8.70 2.98 -22.08
CA THR A 146 -8.09 4.29 -21.84
C THR A 146 -8.40 4.88 -20.45
N ASN A 147 -9.40 4.36 -19.78
CA ASN A 147 -9.81 4.81 -18.44
C ASN A 147 -10.41 3.64 -17.64
N ARG A 148 -10.52 3.82 -16.32
CA ARG A 148 -11.05 2.81 -15.41
C ARG A 148 -12.52 2.48 -15.69
N LEU A 149 -13.38 3.49 -15.91
CA LEU A 149 -14.80 3.30 -16.20
C LEU A 149 -15.09 2.47 -17.46
N SER A 150 -14.12 2.35 -18.38
CA SER A 150 -14.28 1.54 -19.58
C SER A 150 -13.94 0.07 -19.38
N LEU A 151 -13.41 -0.31 -18.20
CA LEU A 151 -13.07 -1.69 -17.87
C LEU A 151 -14.34 -2.50 -17.57
N THR A 152 -14.52 -3.58 -18.30
CA THR A 152 -15.61 -4.54 -18.14
C THR A 152 -15.10 -5.84 -17.51
N SER A 153 -15.98 -6.73 -17.10
CA SER A 153 -15.62 -8.04 -16.55
C SER A 153 -14.82 -8.93 -17.51
N ALA A 154 -14.81 -8.59 -18.82
CA ALA A 154 -14.01 -9.29 -19.83
C ALA A 154 -12.54 -8.81 -19.88
N ASP A 155 -12.24 -7.60 -19.37
CA ASP A 155 -10.92 -6.98 -19.43
C ASP A 155 -10.02 -7.49 -18.28
N LYS A 156 -9.71 -8.78 -18.27
CA LYS A 156 -8.87 -9.45 -17.30
C LYS A 156 -7.39 -9.20 -17.57
N LEU A 157 -6.55 -9.45 -16.53
CA LEU A 157 -5.10 -9.39 -16.69
C LEU A 157 -4.60 -10.48 -17.63
N THR A 158 -3.85 -10.08 -18.64
CA THR A 158 -3.27 -11.00 -19.62
C THR A 158 -1.74 -10.87 -19.68
N VAL A 159 -1.07 -11.92 -20.17
CA VAL A 159 0.37 -11.88 -20.43
C VAL A 159 0.75 -10.75 -21.42
N ALA A 160 -0.16 -10.39 -22.34
CA ALA A 160 0.05 -9.28 -23.26
C ALA A 160 0.13 -7.92 -22.54
N ASP A 161 -0.67 -7.70 -21.48
CA ASP A 161 -0.64 -6.48 -20.68
C ASP A 161 0.68 -6.37 -19.90
N ILE A 162 1.16 -7.47 -19.32
CA ILE A 162 2.47 -7.53 -18.67
C ILE A 162 3.60 -7.18 -19.64
N ARG A 163 3.59 -7.77 -20.86
CA ARG A 163 4.59 -7.44 -21.89
C ARG A 163 4.56 -5.97 -22.30
N ARG A 164 3.37 -5.36 -22.32
CA ARG A 164 3.20 -3.92 -22.59
C ARG A 164 3.83 -3.09 -21.46
N ALA A 165 3.60 -3.43 -20.20
CA ALA A 165 4.21 -2.78 -19.04
C ALA A 165 5.74 -2.90 -19.07
N VAL A 166 6.29 -4.09 -19.30
CA VAL A 166 7.74 -4.32 -19.44
C VAL A 166 8.34 -3.47 -20.57
N ARG A 167 7.64 -3.35 -21.71
CA ARG A 167 8.07 -2.48 -22.80
C ARG A 167 8.14 -1.02 -22.37
N THR A 168 7.15 -0.54 -21.62
CA THR A 168 7.12 0.84 -21.08
C THR A 168 8.29 1.08 -20.14
N LEU A 169 8.54 0.18 -19.19
CA LEU A 169 9.68 0.27 -18.25
C LEU A 169 11.02 0.27 -18.96
N LYS A 170 11.22 -0.60 -19.97
CA LYS A 170 12.46 -0.64 -20.77
C LYS A 170 12.66 0.64 -21.57
N LYS A 171 11.62 1.23 -22.14
CA LYS A 171 11.69 2.54 -22.82
C LYS A 171 12.07 3.67 -21.86
N ALA A 172 11.58 3.63 -20.62
CA ALA A 172 11.93 4.55 -19.55
C ALA A 172 13.32 4.27 -18.93
N LYS A 173 14.08 3.31 -19.47
CA LYS A 173 15.40 2.88 -18.94
C LYS A 173 15.35 2.53 -17.45
N ALA A 174 14.24 1.91 -17.01
CA ALA A 174 14.08 1.49 -15.61
C ALA A 174 15.15 0.47 -15.24
N ARG A 175 15.72 0.63 -14.05
CA ARG A 175 16.70 -0.31 -13.50
C ARG A 175 16.02 -1.63 -13.16
N MET A 176 16.66 -2.74 -13.50
CA MET A 176 16.21 -4.06 -13.13
C MET A 176 16.84 -4.47 -11.79
N PHE A 177 16.15 -5.31 -11.04
CA PHE A 177 16.73 -5.96 -9.86
C PHE A 177 17.79 -6.98 -10.29
N THR A 178 18.93 -6.94 -9.61
CA THR A 178 20.06 -7.84 -9.83
C THR A 178 20.49 -8.41 -8.48
N SER A 179 19.70 -9.30 -7.89
CA SER A 179 20.08 -9.92 -6.61
C SER A 179 20.79 -11.25 -6.83
N SER A 180 21.85 -11.47 -6.05
CA SER A 180 22.53 -12.73 -5.90
C SER A 180 22.33 -13.22 -4.46
N GLU A 181 21.21 -13.88 -4.18
CA GLU A 181 20.97 -14.38 -2.80
C GLU A 181 21.77 -15.64 -2.47
N ASP A 182 22.09 -16.49 -3.42
CA ASP A 182 22.79 -17.78 -3.17
C ASP A 182 24.13 -17.90 -3.90
N GLY A 183 24.84 -16.78 -4.10
CA GLY A 183 26.10 -16.80 -4.85
C GLY A 183 25.94 -17.07 -6.36
N ARG A 184 24.72 -17.26 -6.84
CA ARG A 184 24.37 -17.35 -8.27
C ARG A 184 23.72 -16.05 -8.71
N ALA A 185 24.33 -15.34 -9.66
CA ALA A 185 23.77 -14.13 -10.23
C ALA A 185 22.42 -14.43 -10.87
N ARG A 186 21.32 -13.94 -10.30
CA ARG A 186 20.01 -14.01 -10.95
C ARG A 186 20.02 -13.10 -12.17
N LYS A 187 19.39 -13.54 -13.27
CA LYS A 187 19.21 -12.70 -14.45
C LYS A 187 18.43 -11.44 -14.07
N PRO A 188 18.80 -10.25 -14.58
CA PRO A 188 18.07 -9.01 -14.31
C PRO A 188 16.57 -9.18 -14.56
N HIS A 189 15.74 -8.64 -13.66
CA HIS A 189 14.29 -8.79 -13.72
C HIS A 189 13.56 -7.56 -13.14
N PHE A 190 12.32 -7.39 -13.52
CA PHE A 190 11.34 -6.52 -12.88
C PHE A 190 10.52 -7.33 -11.87
N ILE A 191 9.85 -6.67 -10.96
CA ILE A 191 8.94 -7.31 -10.01
C ILE A 191 7.52 -6.91 -10.36
N CYS A 192 6.61 -7.89 -10.27
CA CYS A 192 5.18 -7.72 -10.43
C CYS A 192 4.50 -8.15 -9.13
N ILE A 193 3.74 -7.26 -8.50
CA ILE A 193 2.90 -7.60 -7.35
C ILE A 193 1.46 -7.61 -7.81
N CYS A 194 0.77 -8.73 -7.61
CA CYS A 194 -0.60 -8.96 -8.02
C CYS A 194 -1.45 -9.56 -6.90
N SER A 195 -2.78 -9.45 -7.02
CA SER A 195 -3.72 -10.11 -6.13
C SER A 195 -3.82 -11.62 -6.46
N PRO A 196 -4.29 -12.46 -5.52
CA PRO A 196 -4.56 -13.88 -5.78
C PRO A 196 -5.52 -14.09 -6.96
N ASP A 197 -6.55 -13.26 -7.08
CA ASP A 197 -7.53 -13.35 -8.19
C ASP A 197 -6.89 -13.03 -9.54
N ALA A 198 -6.02 -12.01 -9.58
CA ALA A 198 -5.25 -11.67 -10.77
C ALA A 198 -4.27 -12.79 -11.16
N THR A 199 -3.68 -13.45 -10.17
CA THR A 199 -2.79 -14.60 -10.38
C THR A 199 -3.56 -15.77 -10.98
N TYR A 200 -4.76 -16.06 -10.50
CA TYR A 200 -5.63 -17.10 -11.03
C TYR A 200 -5.96 -16.87 -12.51
N ASP A 201 -6.34 -15.64 -12.87
CA ASP A 201 -6.62 -15.29 -14.26
C ASP A 201 -5.37 -15.39 -15.15
N LEU A 202 -4.22 -14.93 -14.65
CA LEU A 202 -2.96 -14.97 -15.37
C LEU A 202 -2.47 -16.41 -15.61
N GLN A 203 -2.64 -17.30 -14.64
CA GLN A 203 -2.31 -18.74 -14.76
C GLN A 203 -3.25 -19.47 -15.73
N SER A 204 -4.44 -18.93 -15.96
CA SER A 204 -5.39 -19.44 -16.96
C SER A 204 -5.05 -19.03 -18.38
N ASP A 205 -4.13 -18.07 -18.58
CA ASP A 205 -3.66 -17.64 -19.91
C ASP A 205 -2.83 -18.75 -20.58
N ALA A 206 -3.15 -19.08 -21.82
CA ALA A 206 -2.47 -20.13 -22.59
C ALA A 206 -0.96 -19.91 -22.73
N LEU A 207 -0.52 -18.63 -22.87
CA LEU A 207 0.90 -18.30 -22.95
C LEU A 207 1.64 -18.57 -21.64
N TRP A 208 0.98 -18.34 -20.51
CA TRP A 208 1.52 -18.70 -19.20
C TRP A 208 1.69 -20.19 -19.05
N GLN A 209 0.66 -20.95 -19.38
CA GLN A 209 0.67 -22.41 -19.29
C GLN A 209 1.76 -23.04 -20.17
N ASP A 210 1.96 -22.51 -21.39
CA ASP A 210 3.00 -23.01 -22.29
C ASP A 210 4.41 -22.76 -21.76
N VAL A 211 4.68 -21.59 -21.18
CA VAL A 211 5.99 -21.28 -20.61
C VAL A 211 6.23 -22.07 -19.31
N SER A 212 5.22 -22.27 -18.49
CA SER A 212 5.35 -23.04 -17.24
C SER A 212 5.71 -24.50 -17.47
N LYS A 213 5.33 -25.09 -18.61
CA LYS A 213 5.71 -26.46 -19.01
C LYS A 213 7.22 -26.63 -19.23
N TYR A 214 7.92 -25.54 -19.58
CA TYR A 214 9.36 -25.55 -19.86
C TYR A 214 10.19 -24.97 -18.70
N ALA A 215 9.55 -24.40 -17.68
CA ALA A 215 10.24 -23.88 -16.50
C ALA A 215 10.60 -25.05 -15.54
N GLY A 216 11.86 -25.16 -15.16
CA GLY A 216 12.31 -26.17 -14.21
C GLY A 216 11.69 -25.97 -12.81
N ALA A 217 11.55 -27.05 -12.06
CA ALA A 217 10.93 -27.13 -10.74
C ALA A 217 11.62 -26.33 -9.62
N GLU A 218 12.73 -25.67 -9.89
CA GLU A 218 13.53 -24.94 -8.87
C GLU A 218 12.92 -23.61 -8.39
N GLN A 219 11.82 -23.14 -8.99
CA GLN A 219 11.29 -21.78 -8.74
C GLN A 219 10.16 -21.71 -7.70
N LEU A 220 9.78 -22.81 -7.07
CA LEU A 220 8.56 -22.92 -6.26
C LEU A 220 8.73 -22.66 -4.74
N TYR A 221 9.90 -22.27 -4.25
CA TYR A 221 10.15 -22.31 -2.80
C TYR A 221 10.13 -20.98 -2.04
N SER A 222 9.97 -19.82 -2.69
CA SER A 222 10.09 -18.51 -2.00
C SER A 222 8.94 -17.52 -2.22
N GLY A 223 7.70 -17.99 -2.37
CA GLY A 223 6.54 -17.11 -2.64
C GLY A 223 6.52 -16.52 -4.05
N GLU A 224 7.47 -16.88 -4.90
CA GLU A 224 7.43 -16.58 -6.34
C GLU A 224 6.42 -17.50 -7.01
N ILE A 225 5.40 -16.93 -7.65
CA ILE A 225 4.41 -17.68 -8.43
C ILE A 225 5.04 -18.20 -9.74
N GLY A 226 6.03 -17.47 -10.25
CA GLY A 226 6.72 -17.81 -11.48
C GLY A 226 7.50 -16.63 -12.06
N ARG A 227 8.23 -16.90 -13.14
CA ARG A 227 9.01 -15.91 -13.86
C ARG A 227 8.66 -15.93 -15.33
N LEU A 228 8.22 -14.81 -15.88
CA LEU A 228 7.83 -14.69 -17.27
C LEU A 228 8.35 -13.38 -17.88
N PHE A 229 8.93 -13.42 -19.09
CA PHE A 229 9.45 -12.24 -19.82
C PHE A 229 10.36 -11.28 -19.03
N GLY A 230 11.12 -11.81 -18.08
CA GLY A 230 12.00 -11.00 -17.23
C GLY A 230 11.26 -10.27 -16.10
N VAL A 231 10.10 -10.77 -15.73
CA VAL A 231 9.32 -10.33 -14.56
C VAL A 231 9.22 -11.49 -13.58
N VAL A 232 9.43 -11.21 -12.30
CA VAL A 232 9.15 -12.10 -11.17
C VAL A 232 7.81 -11.70 -10.59
N PHE A 233 6.90 -12.67 -10.44
CA PHE A 233 5.57 -12.45 -9.91
C PHE A 233 5.52 -12.82 -8.44
N VAL A 234 5.02 -11.89 -7.64
CA VAL A 234 4.82 -12.03 -6.21
C VAL A 234 3.35 -11.78 -5.90
N GLU A 235 2.75 -12.65 -5.11
CA GLU A 235 1.35 -12.52 -4.71
C GLU A 235 1.24 -11.75 -3.39
N SER A 236 0.26 -10.86 -3.34
CA SER A 236 -0.11 -10.17 -2.10
C SER A 236 -1.62 -10.12 -1.96
N THR A 237 -2.13 -10.56 -0.82
CA THR A 237 -3.56 -10.44 -0.47
C THR A 237 -3.96 -8.99 -0.26
N GLU A 238 -2.99 -8.12 0.01
CA GLU A 238 -3.18 -6.69 0.26
C GLU A 238 -3.04 -5.84 -1.01
N ALA A 239 -3.01 -6.46 -2.21
CA ALA A 239 -2.99 -5.73 -3.47
C ALA A 239 -4.18 -4.78 -3.58
N LYS A 240 -3.96 -3.62 -4.24
CA LYS A 240 -4.98 -2.57 -4.32
C LYS A 240 -6.18 -3.00 -5.15
N VAL A 241 -7.35 -2.89 -4.55
CA VAL A 241 -8.64 -2.99 -5.25
C VAL A 241 -9.29 -1.60 -5.24
N PHE A 242 -9.71 -1.16 -6.40
CA PHE A 242 -10.46 0.09 -6.60
C PHE A 242 -11.94 -0.26 -6.71
N SER A 243 -12.64 -0.08 -5.60
CA SER A 243 -14.09 -0.28 -5.51
C SER A 243 -14.79 1.06 -5.59
N GLN A 244 -16.07 1.03 -5.94
CA GLN A 244 -16.92 2.21 -5.95
C GLN A 244 -17.03 2.79 -4.54
N SER A 245 -16.59 4.04 -4.38
CA SER A 245 -16.56 4.69 -3.05
C SER A 245 -17.95 5.05 -2.55
N VAL A 246 -18.84 5.45 -3.46
CA VAL A 246 -20.22 5.80 -3.12
C VAL A 246 -21.17 4.97 -3.96
N TYR A 247 -22.03 4.21 -3.29
CA TYR A 247 -23.16 3.51 -3.90
C TYR A 247 -24.30 3.45 -2.89
N THR A 248 -25.32 4.27 -3.11
CA THR A 248 -26.46 4.40 -2.21
C THR A 248 -27.67 5.00 -2.95
N THR A 249 -28.71 5.37 -2.25
CA THR A 249 -29.88 6.06 -2.81
C THR A 249 -30.19 7.32 -2.01
N VAL A 250 -30.90 8.23 -2.63
CA VAL A 250 -31.45 9.40 -1.95
C VAL A 250 -32.52 8.97 -0.97
N ALA A 251 -32.43 9.39 0.27
CA ALA A 251 -33.49 9.22 1.27
C ALA A 251 -34.51 10.38 1.18
N SER A 252 -34.03 11.62 1.13
CA SER A 252 -34.87 12.81 0.97
C SER A 252 -34.08 13.97 0.37
N HIS A 253 -34.76 14.79 -0.43
CA HIS A 253 -34.27 16.08 -0.94
C HIS A 253 -35.43 16.98 -1.28
N SER A 254 -35.32 18.25 -0.93
CA SER A 254 -36.32 19.28 -1.24
C SER A 254 -35.90 20.13 -2.45
N ALA A 255 -36.83 20.62 -3.22
CA ALA A 255 -36.54 21.50 -4.34
C ALA A 255 -35.86 22.80 -3.87
N ASN A 256 -34.89 23.28 -4.65
CA ASN A 256 -34.04 24.44 -4.36
C ASN A 256 -33.17 24.30 -3.09
N ASP A 257 -32.95 23.09 -2.62
CA ASP A 257 -32.03 22.79 -1.51
C ASP A 257 -30.66 22.36 -2.09
N ASP A 258 -29.59 22.66 -1.37
CA ASP A 258 -28.24 22.18 -1.67
C ASP A 258 -27.89 20.93 -0.86
N THR A 259 -28.75 20.50 0.07
CA THR A 259 -28.53 19.39 0.97
C THR A 259 -29.32 18.15 0.59
N VAL A 260 -28.65 17.04 0.33
CA VAL A 260 -29.23 15.75 -0.01
C VAL A 260 -28.99 14.77 1.14
N THR A 261 -30.07 14.14 1.63
CA THR A 261 -29.96 13.07 2.63
C THR A 261 -29.85 11.72 1.93
N LEU A 262 -28.85 10.94 2.30
CA LEU A 262 -28.58 9.60 1.75
C LEU A 262 -29.23 8.52 2.61
N ALA A 263 -29.64 7.42 1.99
CA ALA A 263 -30.18 6.26 2.70
C ALA A 263 -29.14 5.59 3.58
N SER A 264 -27.88 5.52 3.10
CA SER A 264 -26.74 5.02 3.85
C SER A 264 -25.48 5.80 3.49
N MET A 265 -24.54 5.89 4.41
CA MET A 265 -23.20 6.44 4.19
C MET A 265 -22.19 5.54 4.90
N SER A 266 -21.35 4.88 4.13
CA SER A 266 -20.23 4.07 4.65
C SER A 266 -19.04 4.98 4.99
N ASP A 267 -18.07 4.48 5.76
CA ASP A 267 -16.84 5.20 6.06
C ASP A 267 -16.04 5.52 4.78
N THR A 268 -16.08 4.60 3.80
CA THR A 268 -15.48 4.81 2.46
C THR A 268 -16.16 5.95 1.71
N ALA A 269 -17.50 5.99 1.74
CA ALA A 269 -18.26 7.07 1.13
C ALA A 269 -17.97 8.41 1.81
N ALA A 270 -17.91 8.45 3.14
CA ALA A 270 -17.58 9.65 3.89
C ALA A 270 -16.16 10.15 3.57
N ALA A 271 -15.19 9.24 3.43
CA ALA A 271 -13.82 9.58 3.05
C ALA A 271 -13.72 10.13 1.61
N TYR A 272 -14.56 9.67 0.69
CA TYR A 272 -14.60 10.16 -0.69
C TYR A 272 -15.31 11.52 -0.83
N LEU A 273 -16.35 11.76 -0.06
CA LEU A 273 -17.23 12.94 -0.16
C LEU A 273 -16.60 14.20 0.46
N VAL A 274 -15.37 14.51 0.04
CA VAL A 274 -14.65 15.73 0.44
C VAL A 274 -15.03 16.91 -0.47
N PRO A 275 -14.77 18.16 -0.07
CA PRO A 275 -15.02 19.32 -0.93
C PRO A 275 -14.34 19.20 -2.29
N GLY A 276 -15.14 19.36 -3.36
CA GLY A 276 -14.69 19.20 -4.75
C GLY A 276 -14.86 17.79 -5.34
N ALA A 277 -15.23 16.79 -4.55
CA ALA A 277 -15.53 15.46 -5.06
C ALA A 277 -16.73 15.49 -6.01
N LYS A 278 -16.69 14.64 -7.03
CA LYS A 278 -17.78 14.49 -7.99
C LYS A 278 -18.70 13.36 -7.59
N LEU A 279 -19.99 13.63 -7.62
CA LEU A 279 -21.04 12.70 -7.25
C LEU A 279 -22.13 12.71 -8.31
N ARG A 280 -22.60 11.55 -8.72
CA ARG A 280 -23.77 11.45 -9.59
C ARG A 280 -25.01 11.11 -8.79
N ILE A 281 -26.07 11.85 -9.07
CA ILE A 281 -27.40 11.61 -8.52
C ILE A 281 -28.34 11.39 -9.70
N GLY A 282 -28.80 10.16 -9.87
CA GLY A 282 -29.51 9.76 -11.09
C GLY A 282 -28.62 9.88 -12.33
N THR A 283 -28.91 10.83 -13.21
CA THR A 283 -28.13 11.10 -14.42
C THR A 283 -27.29 12.38 -14.33
N ALA A 284 -27.50 13.19 -13.30
CA ALA A 284 -26.86 14.50 -13.15
C ALA A 284 -25.57 14.38 -12.31
N GLU A 285 -24.51 15.09 -12.75
CA GLU A 285 -23.26 15.22 -12.00
C GLU A 285 -23.32 16.44 -11.08
N HIS A 286 -22.92 16.27 -9.84
CA HIS A 286 -22.86 17.31 -8.82
C HIS A 286 -21.48 17.35 -8.18
N THR A 287 -21.09 18.52 -7.70
CA THR A 287 -19.84 18.70 -6.93
C THR A 287 -20.20 18.82 -5.46
N VAL A 288 -19.50 18.08 -4.62
CA VAL A 288 -19.68 18.08 -3.17
C VAL A 288 -19.03 19.32 -2.57
N LYS A 289 -19.74 20.00 -1.66
CA LYS A 289 -19.22 21.10 -0.84
C LYS A 289 -18.78 20.59 0.54
N SER A 290 -19.59 19.74 1.15
CA SER A 290 -19.29 19.08 2.42
C SER A 290 -20.17 17.85 2.60
N ALA A 291 -19.76 16.94 3.48
CA ALA A 291 -20.57 15.80 3.87
C ALA A 291 -20.56 15.64 5.38
N ASP A 292 -21.68 15.19 5.94
CA ASP A 292 -21.85 14.85 7.35
C ASP A 292 -22.25 13.36 7.46
N ALA A 293 -21.31 12.55 7.89
CA ALA A 293 -21.51 11.10 8.03
C ALA A 293 -22.52 10.75 9.13
N ALA A 294 -22.57 11.52 10.22
CA ALA A 294 -23.47 11.27 11.34
C ALA A 294 -24.95 11.44 10.93
N ASN A 295 -25.24 12.47 10.16
CA ASN A 295 -26.57 12.76 9.63
C ASN A 295 -26.83 12.17 8.25
N ARG A 296 -25.82 11.55 7.63
CA ARG A 296 -25.87 11.00 6.26
C ARG A 296 -26.29 12.07 5.21
N THR A 297 -25.85 13.31 5.41
CA THR A 297 -26.17 14.42 4.52
C THR A 297 -24.96 14.83 3.70
N VAL A 298 -25.21 15.19 2.44
CA VAL A 298 -24.23 15.73 1.52
C VAL A 298 -24.71 17.09 1.06
N THR A 299 -23.90 18.12 1.29
CA THR A 299 -24.15 19.46 0.77
C THR A 299 -23.46 19.62 -0.56
N LEU A 300 -24.20 19.99 -1.59
CA LEU A 300 -23.71 20.20 -2.94
C LEU A 300 -23.21 21.65 -3.10
N SER A 301 -22.35 21.87 -4.06
CA SER A 301 -21.85 23.24 -4.38
C SER A 301 -22.90 24.14 -5.02
N ALA A 302 -23.96 23.57 -5.59
CA ALA A 302 -25.08 24.26 -6.16
C ALA A 302 -26.40 23.60 -5.74
N ALA A 303 -27.41 24.40 -5.42
CA ALA A 303 -28.73 23.91 -5.11
C ALA A 303 -29.37 23.23 -6.33
N VAL A 304 -30.10 22.14 -6.09
CA VAL A 304 -30.82 21.40 -7.13
C VAL A 304 -32.24 21.94 -7.23
N SER A 305 -32.57 22.51 -8.38
CA SER A 305 -33.85 23.21 -8.58
C SER A 305 -35.09 22.31 -8.44
N ALA A 306 -34.96 21.02 -8.77
CA ALA A 306 -36.06 20.06 -8.67
C ALA A 306 -35.87 19.14 -7.45
N ALA A 307 -36.98 18.75 -6.82
CA ALA A 307 -36.94 17.73 -5.80
C ALA A 307 -36.44 16.37 -6.39
N ILE A 308 -35.48 15.76 -5.77
CA ILE A 308 -34.97 14.45 -6.19
C ILE A 308 -35.81 13.37 -5.48
N PRO A 309 -36.45 12.46 -6.23
CA PRO A 309 -37.24 11.39 -5.62
C PRO A 309 -36.41 10.50 -4.71
N ALA A 310 -37.00 10.09 -3.60
CA ALA A 310 -36.39 9.02 -2.75
C ALA A 310 -36.18 7.74 -3.57
N GLY A 311 -35.09 7.04 -3.31
CA GLY A 311 -34.68 5.87 -4.08
C GLY A 311 -33.88 6.17 -5.35
N THR A 312 -33.69 7.46 -5.73
CA THR A 312 -32.78 7.82 -6.83
C THR A 312 -31.36 7.36 -6.51
N ALA A 313 -30.70 6.66 -7.45
CA ALA A 313 -29.35 6.17 -7.26
C ALA A 313 -28.34 7.31 -7.09
N VAL A 314 -27.45 7.17 -6.11
CA VAL A 314 -26.33 8.07 -5.84
C VAL A 314 -25.06 7.26 -5.91
N TYR A 315 -24.12 7.66 -6.77
CA TYR A 315 -22.93 6.85 -7.02
C TYR A 315 -21.73 7.70 -7.45
N SER A 316 -20.52 7.16 -7.17
CA SER A 316 -19.26 7.69 -7.70
C SER A 316 -18.83 6.89 -8.94
N GLU A 317 -17.97 7.51 -9.78
CA GLU A 317 -17.45 6.88 -10.99
C GLU A 317 -15.96 6.54 -10.87
N ASP A 318 -15.55 6.07 -9.70
CA ASP A 318 -14.16 5.74 -9.35
C ASP A 318 -13.82 4.25 -9.45
N ALA A 319 -14.77 3.42 -9.86
CA ALA A 319 -14.62 1.99 -10.16
C ALA A 319 -14.66 1.71 -11.67
N GLY A 320 -14.76 0.44 -12.07
CA GLY A 320 -14.95 -0.01 -13.44
C GLY A 320 -16.34 0.28 -14.01
N ALA A 321 -16.68 -0.33 -15.14
CA ALA A 321 -17.95 -0.13 -15.79
C ALA A 321 -19.13 -0.35 -14.85
N LEU A 322 -20.11 0.52 -14.95
CA LEU A 322 -21.33 0.47 -14.14
C LEU A 322 -22.31 -0.55 -14.72
N ASP A 323 -22.92 -1.36 -13.87
CA ASP A 323 -24.04 -2.22 -14.24
C ASP A 323 -25.35 -1.39 -14.40
N ASP A 324 -26.45 -2.08 -14.71
CA ASP A 324 -27.78 -1.44 -14.87
C ASP A 324 -28.24 -0.77 -13.57
N ASN A 325 -27.79 -1.27 -12.42
CA ASN A 325 -28.10 -0.73 -11.10
C ASN A 325 -27.16 0.41 -10.67
N LYS A 326 -26.22 0.83 -11.53
CA LYS A 326 -25.19 1.83 -11.24
C LYS A 326 -24.13 1.38 -10.22
N LYS A 327 -24.00 0.09 -10.00
CA LYS A 327 -22.90 -0.48 -9.23
C LYS A 327 -21.69 -0.67 -10.14
N GLY A 328 -20.56 -0.13 -9.72
CA GLY A 328 -19.29 -0.22 -10.45
C GLY A 328 -18.60 -1.56 -10.22
N LEU A 329 -17.93 -2.02 -11.26
CA LEU A 329 -17.08 -3.21 -11.19
C LEU A 329 -15.82 -2.90 -10.36
N ASP A 330 -15.45 -3.80 -9.46
CA ASP A 330 -14.19 -3.74 -8.73
C ASP A 330 -13.01 -3.93 -9.69
N VAL A 331 -12.04 -3.03 -9.60
CA VAL A 331 -10.86 -3.03 -10.47
C VAL A 331 -9.61 -3.31 -9.64
N HIS A 332 -8.88 -4.33 -10.02
CA HIS A 332 -7.62 -4.71 -9.35
C HIS A 332 -6.43 -3.96 -9.94
N GLY A 333 -5.54 -3.52 -9.07
CA GLY A 333 -4.32 -2.81 -9.44
C GLY A 333 -3.09 -3.71 -9.30
N THR A 334 -2.58 -4.20 -10.41
CA THR A 334 -1.31 -4.93 -10.47
C THR A 334 -0.16 -3.96 -10.70
N LEU A 335 0.89 -4.03 -9.87
CA LEU A 335 2.05 -3.15 -9.93
C LEU A 335 3.24 -3.87 -10.58
N VAL A 336 3.82 -3.28 -11.63
CA VAL A 336 5.06 -3.76 -12.27
C VAL A 336 6.11 -2.66 -12.17
N PHE A 337 7.25 -2.95 -11.56
CA PHE A 337 8.25 -1.92 -11.27
C PHE A 337 9.69 -2.42 -11.32
N GLY A 338 10.61 -1.46 -11.43
CA GLY A 338 12.05 -1.68 -11.39
C GLY A 338 12.67 -1.35 -10.04
N ALA A 339 13.96 -1.60 -9.91
CA ALA A 339 14.74 -1.23 -8.73
C ALA A 339 14.76 0.30 -8.55
N ASP A 340 14.79 0.76 -7.29
CA ASP A 340 14.80 2.18 -6.92
C ASP A 340 13.63 3.01 -7.46
N ALA A 341 12.51 2.38 -7.78
CA ALA A 341 11.32 3.06 -8.27
C ALA A 341 10.60 3.84 -7.16
N TYR A 342 10.64 3.36 -5.94
CA TYR A 342 10.07 3.98 -4.75
C TYR A 342 10.99 3.81 -3.54
N GLY A 343 10.83 4.66 -2.54
CA GLY A 343 11.57 4.62 -1.29
C GLY A 343 10.65 4.32 -0.10
N VAL A 344 11.18 3.60 0.87
CA VAL A 344 10.53 3.25 2.13
C VAL A 344 11.48 3.49 3.30
N ILE A 345 10.93 3.70 4.49
CA ILE A 345 11.73 3.71 5.71
C ILE A 345 11.90 2.26 6.17
N ASP A 346 13.15 1.90 6.51
CA ASP A 346 13.42 0.57 7.03
C ASP A 346 12.85 0.40 8.43
N VAL A 347 11.91 -0.52 8.56
CA VAL A 347 11.28 -0.86 9.86
C VAL A 347 12.19 -1.80 10.68
N ALA A 348 13.10 -2.50 10.03
CA ALA A 348 13.96 -3.51 10.67
C ALA A 348 15.25 -2.93 11.28
N GLU A 349 15.77 -1.85 10.71
CA GLU A 349 16.97 -1.18 11.21
C GLU A 349 16.59 0.08 12.01
N GLY A 350 17.04 0.15 13.25
CA GLY A 350 16.88 1.36 14.08
C GLY A 350 15.75 1.32 15.10
N GLY A 351 15.12 0.15 15.37
CA GLY A 351 14.11 0.05 16.44
C GLY A 351 12.80 0.78 16.11
N ALA A 352 12.49 0.94 14.83
CA ALA A 352 11.28 1.63 14.38
C ALA A 352 10.00 0.92 14.85
N LEU A 353 10.03 -0.42 14.99
CA LEU A 353 8.94 -1.21 15.57
C LEU A 353 9.28 -1.57 17.01
N ARG A 354 8.52 -1.05 17.95
CA ARG A 354 8.74 -1.23 19.40
C ARG A 354 7.52 -1.82 20.07
N THR A 355 7.76 -2.82 20.93
CA THR A 355 6.75 -3.35 21.86
C THR A 355 6.84 -2.60 23.19
N ILE A 356 5.71 -2.19 23.70
CA ILE A 356 5.59 -1.46 24.98
C ILE A 356 4.69 -2.29 25.90
N ILE A 357 5.28 -2.96 26.88
CA ILE A 357 4.53 -3.74 27.86
C ILE A 357 4.55 -2.97 29.19
N LYS A 358 3.36 -2.66 29.68
CA LYS A 358 3.17 -2.07 31.00
C LYS A 358 2.45 -3.07 31.90
N PRO A 359 3.13 -3.63 32.92
CA PRO A 359 2.51 -4.54 33.87
C PRO A 359 1.54 -3.81 34.80
N CYS A 360 0.68 -4.56 35.49
CA CYS A 360 -0.16 -4.04 36.54
C CYS A 360 0.68 -3.24 37.54
N GLY A 361 0.16 -2.11 38.02
CA GLY A 361 0.89 -1.20 38.91
C GLY A 361 1.76 -0.14 38.22
N SER A 362 1.94 -0.22 36.92
CA SER A 362 2.75 0.76 36.15
C SER A 362 2.03 2.08 35.84
N ALA A 363 0.70 2.13 36.02
CA ALA A 363 -0.13 3.28 35.64
C ALA A 363 -0.28 4.31 36.79
N GLY A 364 0.23 4.03 38.00
CA GLY A 364 0.14 4.91 39.15
C GLY A 364 -1.31 5.30 39.48
N ALA A 365 -1.56 6.60 39.66
CA ALA A 365 -2.89 7.12 40.05
C ALA A 365 -3.99 6.88 39.00
N ALA A 366 -3.67 6.54 37.76
CA ALA A 366 -4.67 6.22 36.74
C ALA A 366 -5.27 4.82 36.91
N ASP A 367 -4.61 3.93 37.65
CA ASP A 367 -5.11 2.60 38.03
C ASP A 367 -4.74 2.32 39.52
N PRO A 368 -5.49 2.92 40.49
CA PRO A 368 -5.16 2.83 41.92
C PRO A 368 -5.24 1.42 42.48
N LEU A 369 -5.97 0.52 41.82
CA LEU A 369 -6.14 -0.87 42.26
C LEU A 369 -5.23 -1.85 41.51
N GLU A 370 -4.38 -1.32 40.62
CA GLU A 370 -3.40 -2.11 39.84
C GLU A 370 -4.03 -3.28 39.07
N GLN A 371 -5.22 -3.06 38.49
CA GLN A 371 -6.01 -4.11 37.83
C GLN A 371 -5.78 -4.22 36.34
N ARG A 372 -4.98 -3.31 35.72
CA ARG A 372 -4.77 -3.27 34.28
C ARG A 372 -3.30 -3.41 33.89
N SER A 373 -3.06 -4.27 32.92
CA SER A 373 -1.81 -4.34 32.16
C SER A 373 -2.07 -3.97 30.70
N THR A 374 -1.11 -3.37 30.02
CA THR A 374 -1.24 -3.03 28.60
C THR A 374 -0.08 -3.58 27.80
N VAL A 375 -0.41 -4.11 26.64
CA VAL A 375 0.54 -4.49 25.59
C VAL A 375 0.30 -3.60 24.40
N GLY A 376 1.28 -2.82 24.02
CA GLY A 376 1.22 -1.94 22.85
C GLY A 376 2.34 -2.23 21.87
N ALA A 377 2.07 -1.98 20.62
CA ALA A 377 3.08 -1.98 19.55
C ALA A 377 3.04 -0.63 18.84
N LYS A 378 4.21 -0.09 18.53
CA LYS A 378 4.36 1.22 17.90
C LYS A 378 5.42 1.18 16.81
N VAL A 379 5.08 1.74 15.66
CA VAL A 379 6.02 2.13 14.61
C VAL A 379 6.33 3.61 14.79
N GLU A 380 7.56 3.94 15.13
CA GLU A 380 7.93 5.31 15.50
C GLU A 380 7.91 6.26 14.32
N ALA A 381 8.26 5.74 13.13
CA ALA A 381 8.35 6.58 11.96
C ALA A 381 8.24 5.73 10.69
N TYR A 382 7.23 5.97 9.87
CA TYR A 382 7.09 5.29 8.59
C TYR A 382 6.53 6.22 7.52
N THR A 383 7.05 6.09 6.33
CA THR A 383 6.51 6.71 5.10
C THR A 383 7.03 5.96 3.88
N ALA A 384 6.31 6.09 2.78
CA ALA A 384 6.72 5.59 1.48
C ALA A 384 6.49 6.70 0.43
N ALA A 385 7.35 6.78 -0.58
CA ALA A 385 7.22 7.76 -1.65
C ALA A 385 7.72 7.20 -2.97
N ILE A 386 7.08 7.60 -4.07
CA ILE A 386 7.54 7.29 -5.42
C ILE A 386 8.76 8.15 -5.72
N LEU A 387 9.87 7.51 -6.10
CA LEU A 387 11.10 8.19 -6.50
C LEU A 387 11.12 8.46 -8.00
N ASN A 388 10.61 7.53 -8.78
CA ASN A 388 10.49 7.66 -10.23
C ASN A 388 9.19 7.04 -10.73
N ASP A 389 8.21 7.87 -11.05
CA ASP A 389 6.90 7.44 -11.52
C ASP A 389 6.97 6.64 -12.85
N LEU A 390 7.93 6.95 -13.71
CA LEU A 390 8.13 6.22 -14.96
C LEU A 390 8.64 4.78 -14.78
N TRP A 391 9.15 4.45 -13.59
CA TRP A 391 9.68 3.12 -13.26
C TRP A 391 8.68 2.24 -12.51
N ILE A 392 7.47 2.73 -12.30
CA ILE A 392 6.32 1.97 -11.79
C ILE A 392 5.22 2.03 -12.85
N VAL A 393 4.67 0.90 -13.21
CA VAL A 393 3.49 0.79 -14.06
C VAL A 393 2.39 0.12 -13.27
N ARG A 394 1.26 0.82 -13.07
CA ARG A 394 0.05 0.26 -12.51
C ARG A 394 -0.83 -0.24 -13.64
N ILE A 395 -1.14 -1.54 -13.66
CA ILE A 395 -2.08 -2.15 -14.59
C ILE A 395 -3.41 -2.30 -13.86
N GLU A 396 -4.43 -1.65 -14.37
CA GLU A 396 -5.79 -1.76 -13.85
C GLU A 396 -6.59 -2.73 -14.72
N HIS A 397 -7.22 -3.72 -14.10
CA HIS A 397 -7.92 -4.81 -14.79
C HIS A 397 -9.07 -5.36 -13.93
N ALA A 398 -10.00 -6.06 -14.59
CA ALA A 398 -11.01 -6.87 -13.93
C ALA A 398 -10.42 -8.23 -13.51
N VAL A 399 -11.14 -8.96 -12.69
CA VAL A 399 -10.81 -10.34 -12.28
C VAL A 399 -12.02 -11.25 -12.45
N THR A 400 -11.77 -12.54 -12.46
CA THR A 400 -12.83 -13.57 -12.34
C THR A 400 -13.33 -13.57 -10.90
N LEU A 401 -14.63 -13.42 -10.70
CA LEU A 401 -15.30 -13.55 -9.41
C LEU A 401 -15.70 -15.00 -9.16
#